data_85b1442b364d4316aa3db78cc11183e5
#
_entry.id   85b1442b364d4316aa3db78cc11183e5
#
_cell.length_a   1.000
_cell.length_b   1.000
_cell.length_c   1.000
_cell.angle_alpha   90.00
_cell.angle_beta   90.00
_cell.angle_gamma   90.00
#
_symmetry.space_group_name_H-M   'P 1'
#
loop_
_entity.id
_entity.type
_entity.pdbx_description
1 polymer ?
#
loop_
_entity_poly.entity_id
_entity_poly.type
_entity_poly.pdbx_seq_one_letter_code
_entity_poly.pdbx_strand_id
1 'polypeptide(L)'
;MQFYSTNGQAPIATLEKAVVKGLAEDKGLYMPERIKPLPKEFFDNIENLSFQEIAYKVADAFFGEDVPAEDLKRIVYDTLAFDCPCVKVTDTIYSLELFHGPTLAFKDVGARFMARLLQYFLKKEGAGQVNVLVATSGDTGSAVANGFLGVDGIHVYVLYPKGKVSPIQECQFTTLGQNITAVEVDGVFDDCQALVKNAFIDKELNEHMQLTSANSINVARFLPQAFYYFYAYAQMKKKGLAKQFVVCVPSGNFGNICSALFGKRMGLPVKRFIAANNANDVFFKYLQTGKYEPKASVQTIANAMDVGDPSNFARVYEIYGKNHNAICADISGATYTDEQIAETIKEVKAETGYVCDPHGACGYRALKEGLKEGEVGVFLETAHPAKFKDTVDRILGGDIEIPAKLQAFMKGTKQSVPMSKDFADFKQFLMAE
;
A
#
# COMPACT_ATOMS: atom_id res chain seq x y z
N MET A 1 16.30 16.47 3.39
CA MET A 1 16.49 15.09 2.82
C MET A 1 16.47 15.18 1.31
N GLN A 2 17.47 14.63 0.65
CA GLN A 2 17.53 14.55 -0.81
C GLN A 2 17.12 13.15 -1.27
N PHE A 3 16.66 13.08 -2.52
CA PHE A 3 16.20 11.83 -3.14
C PHE A 3 16.89 11.62 -4.47
N TYR A 4 17.32 10.40 -4.73
CA TYR A 4 17.91 9.99 -5.99
C TYR A 4 17.03 8.97 -6.71
N SER A 5 17.21 8.81 -8.02
CA SER A 5 16.47 7.83 -8.81
C SER A 5 17.15 6.46 -8.79
N THR A 6 16.37 5.40 -8.69
CA THR A 6 16.90 4.02 -8.81
C THR A 6 17.56 3.74 -10.17
N ASN A 7 17.23 4.51 -11.22
CA ASN A 7 17.88 4.39 -12.54
C ASN A 7 19.16 5.22 -12.66
N GLY A 8 19.43 6.12 -11.71
CA GLY A 8 20.69 6.84 -11.58
C GLY A 8 20.98 7.91 -12.63
N GLN A 9 20.02 8.26 -13.51
CA GLN A 9 20.19 9.22 -14.59
C GLN A 9 19.43 10.53 -14.37
N ALA A 10 18.51 10.56 -13.41
CA ALA A 10 17.75 11.78 -13.11
C ALA A 10 18.51 12.67 -12.11
N PRO A 11 18.24 14.00 -12.12
CA PRO A 11 18.79 14.89 -11.09
C PRO A 11 18.33 14.51 -9.68
N ILE A 12 19.17 14.82 -8.71
CA ILE A 12 18.81 14.72 -7.29
C ILE A 12 17.61 15.65 -7.02
N ALA A 13 16.63 15.16 -6.28
CA ALA A 13 15.38 15.87 -6.02
C ALA A 13 15.22 16.20 -4.53
N THR A 14 14.47 17.27 -4.27
CA THR A 14 13.97 17.58 -2.92
C THR A 14 12.82 16.64 -2.56
N LEU A 15 12.46 16.56 -1.28
CA LEU A 15 11.27 15.83 -0.86
C LEU A 15 10.03 16.34 -1.59
N GLU A 16 9.84 17.64 -1.66
CA GLU A 16 8.70 18.27 -2.32
C GLU A 16 8.58 17.82 -3.78
N LYS A 17 9.68 17.88 -4.54
CA LYS A 17 9.70 17.42 -5.94
C LYS A 17 9.35 15.92 -6.02
N ALA A 18 9.93 15.10 -5.15
CA ALA A 18 9.68 13.66 -5.15
C ALA A 18 8.20 13.34 -4.88
N VAL A 19 7.56 14.06 -3.97
CA VAL A 19 6.14 13.89 -3.66
C VAL A 19 5.23 14.41 -4.78
N VAL A 20 5.50 15.60 -5.29
CA VAL A 20 4.67 16.24 -6.32
C VAL A 20 4.80 15.51 -7.65
N LYS A 21 6.00 15.10 -8.05
CA LYS A 21 6.23 14.38 -9.31
C LYS A 21 5.94 12.88 -9.21
N GLY A 22 6.26 12.26 -8.09
CA GLY A 22 6.03 10.83 -7.86
C GLY A 22 7.04 9.91 -8.55
N LEU A 23 7.47 10.25 -9.75
CA LEU A 23 8.39 9.47 -10.58
C LEU A 23 9.51 10.37 -11.11
N ALA A 24 10.74 9.86 -11.16
CA ALA A 24 11.88 10.60 -11.70
C ALA A 24 11.81 10.72 -13.22
N GLU A 25 12.53 11.70 -13.79
CA GLU A 25 12.55 11.97 -15.21
C GLU A 25 13.08 10.79 -16.05
N ASP A 26 13.95 9.96 -15.47
CA ASP A 26 14.46 8.72 -16.09
C ASP A 26 13.58 7.50 -15.88
N LYS A 27 12.36 7.71 -15.37
CA LYS A 27 11.36 6.68 -15.01
C LYS A 27 11.78 5.79 -13.82
N GLY A 28 12.86 6.16 -13.13
CA GLY A 28 13.27 5.50 -11.90
C GLY A 28 12.43 5.94 -10.71
N LEU A 29 12.51 5.18 -9.62
CA LEU A 29 11.83 5.47 -8.38
C LEU A 29 12.71 6.30 -7.46
N TYR A 30 12.11 7.25 -6.74
CA TYR A 30 12.86 8.05 -5.78
C TYR A 30 13.20 7.25 -4.52
N MET A 31 14.46 7.38 -4.09
CA MET A 31 15.00 6.81 -2.87
C MET A 31 15.62 7.92 -2.02
N PRO A 32 15.42 7.92 -0.69
CA PRO A 32 16.11 8.87 0.17
C PRO A 32 17.62 8.63 0.12
N GLU A 33 18.40 9.69 0.13
CA GLU A 33 19.86 9.60 0.09
C GLU A 33 20.45 8.83 1.29
N ARG A 34 19.73 8.83 2.42
CA ARG A 34 20.09 8.08 3.61
C ARG A 34 18.84 7.63 4.36
N ILE A 35 18.96 6.52 5.04
CA ILE A 35 17.95 6.01 5.97
C ILE A 35 18.52 6.20 7.36
N LYS A 36 17.94 7.15 8.14
CA LYS A 36 18.43 7.49 9.47
C LYS A 36 18.05 6.42 10.48
N PRO A 37 19.01 5.80 11.18
CA PRO A 37 18.67 4.90 12.27
C PRO A 37 18.02 5.66 13.42
N LEU A 38 17.06 5.02 14.08
CA LEU A 38 16.45 5.54 15.29
C LEU A 38 17.29 5.15 16.51
N PRO A 39 17.31 5.97 17.57
CA PRO A 39 18.14 5.71 18.74
C PRO A 39 17.67 4.46 19.51
N LYS A 40 18.61 3.81 20.19
CA LYS A 40 18.34 2.62 21.00
C LYS A 40 17.24 2.87 22.05
N GLU A 41 17.23 4.04 22.65
CA GLU A 41 16.23 4.43 23.68
C GLU A 41 14.81 4.41 23.14
N PHE A 42 14.63 4.73 21.87
CA PHE A 42 13.32 4.64 21.21
C PHE A 42 12.80 3.21 21.23
N PHE A 43 13.63 2.24 20.85
CA PHE A 43 13.25 0.84 20.86
C PHE A 43 13.11 0.26 22.26
N ASP A 44 13.94 0.70 23.20
CA ASP A 44 13.87 0.25 24.58
C ASP A 44 12.55 0.65 25.27
N ASN A 45 11.92 1.73 24.81
CA ASN A 45 10.69 2.29 25.41
C ASN A 45 9.48 2.25 24.47
N ILE A 46 9.59 1.66 23.30
CA ILE A 46 8.56 1.75 22.24
C ILE A 46 7.20 1.21 22.69
N GLU A 47 7.15 0.20 23.55
CA GLU A 47 5.91 -0.41 24.04
C GLU A 47 5.09 0.54 24.92
N ASN A 48 5.68 1.61 25.39
CA ASN A 48 5.00 2.62 26.21
C ASN A 48 4.49 3.81 25.39
N LEU A 49 4.77 3.84 24.09
CA LEU A 49 4.35 4.91 23.18
C LEU A 49 3.05 4.56 22.47
N SER A 50 2.24 5.58 22.17
CA SER A 50 1.06 5.42 21.33
C SER A 50 1.47 5.19 19.88
N PHE A 51 0.53 4.70 19.05
CA PHE A 51 0.75 4.55 17.63
C PHE A 51 1.18 5.86 16.98
N GLN A 52 0.50 6.96 17.31
CA GLN A 52 0.81 8.27 16.75
C GLN A 52 2.20 8.77 17.18
N GLU A 53 2.59 8.55 18.44
CA GLU A 53 3.93 8.93 18.95
C GLU A 53 5.03 8.14 18.22
N ILE A 54 4.83 6.83 18.03
CA ILE A 54 5.74 5.96 17.28
C ILE A 54 5.86 6.47 15.84
N ALA A 55 4.73 6.67 15.18
CA ALA A 55 4.67 7.10 13.79
C ALA A 55 5.32 8.45 13.58
N TYR A 56 5.15 9.39 14.51
CA TYR A 56 5.81 10.70 14.42
C TYR A 56 7.35 10.56 14.46
N LYS A 57 7.89 9.72 15.32
CA LYS A 57 9.34 9.48 15.37
C LYS A 57 9.88 8.89 14.07
N VAL A 58 9.14 7.96 13.47
CA VAL A 58 9.49 7.37 12.18
C VAL A 58 9.38 8.41 11.06
N ALA A 59 8.29 9.17 11.03
CA ALA A 59 8.08 10.21 10.04
C ALA A 59 9.15 11.32 10.12
N ASP A 60 9.54 11.71 11.31
CA ASP A 60 10.58 12.72 11.51
C ASP A 60 11.92 12.31 10.87
N ALA A 61 12.26 11.03 10.92
CA ALA A 61 13.48 10.53 10.30
C ALA A 61 13.49 10.68 8.76
N PHE A 62 12.33 10.68 8.12
CA PHE A 62 12.22 10.83 6.67
C PHE A 62 11.86 12.25 6.24
N PHE A 63 11.02 12.94 6.99
CA PHE A 63 10.37 14.18 6.57
C PHE A 63 10.71 15.38 7.45
N GLY A 64 11.32 15.18 8.61
CA GLY A 64 11.53 16.22 9.60
C GLY A 64 12.51 17.31 9.19
N GLU A 65 13.40 17.05 8.23
CA GLU A 65 14.29 18.09 7.68
C GLU A 65 13.55 19.09 6.78
N ASP A 66 12.44 18.67 6.19
CA ASP A 66 11.72 19.42 5.16
C ASP A 66 10.36 19.96 5.64
N VAL A 67 9.80 19.37 6.71
CA VAL A 67 8.50 19.72 7.25
C VAL A 67 8.65 20.09 8.72
N PRO A 68 8.22 21.30 9.13
CA PRO A 68 8.29 21.71 10.53
C PRO A 68 7.59 20.73 11.46
N ALA A 69 8.13 20.57 12.68
CA ALA A 69 7.67 19.55 13.62
C ALA A 69 6.17 19.62 13.92
N GLU A 70 5.60 20.80 14.07
CA GLU A 70 4.17 20.99 14.35
C GLU A 70 3.30 20.53 13.17
N ASP A 71 3.71 20.86 11.95
CA ASP A 71 3.00 20.45 10.73
C ASP A 71 3.09 18.94 10.51
N LEU A 72 4.29 18.37 10.70
CA LEU A 72 4.49 16.92 10.54
C LEU A 72 3.69 16.14 11.57
N LYS A 73 3.67 16.60 12.82
CA LYS A 73 2.90 15.98 13.88
C LYS A 73 1.39 16.01 13.57
N ARG A 74 0.88 17.13 13.09
CA ARG A 74 -0.52 17.25 12.65
C ARG A 74 -0.83 16.26 11.53
N ILE A 75 0.04 16.20 10.50
CA ILE A 75 -0.14 15.29 9.37
C ILE A 75 -0.20 13.83 9.85
N VAL A 76 0.72 13.43 10.72
CA VAL A 76 0.78 12.06 11.26
C VAL A 76 -0.46 11.74 12.09
N TYR A 77 -0.83 12.61 13.02
CA TYR A 77 -1.96 12.37 13.91
C TYR A 77 -3.30 12.35 13.17
N ASP A 78 -3.48 13.23 12.20
CA ASP A 78 -4.69 13.23 11.36
C ASP A 78 -4.75 11.98 10.47
N THR A 79 -3.60 11.50 10.00
CA THR A 79 -3.52 10.29 9.19
C THR A 79 -3.96 9.07 10.00
N LEU A 80 -3.48 8.95 11.24
CA LEU A 80 -3.67 7.78 12.09
C LEU A 80 -4.83 7.97 13.08
N ALA A 81 -6.01 8.24 12.56
CA ALA A 81 -7.25 8.38 13.33
C ALA A 81 -7.91 7.02 13.64
N PHE A 82 -7.21 5.90 13.40
CA PHE A 82 -7.69 4.54 13.61
C PHE A 82 -6.53 3.65 14.06
N ASP A 83 -6.86 2.51 14.66
CA ASP A 83 -5.87 1.57 15.19
C ASP A 83 -5.43 0.52 14.16
N CYS A 84 -4.27 -0.09 14.39
CA CYS A 84 -3.75 -1.24 13.65
C CYS A 84 -3.34 -2.33 14.66
N PRO A 85 -4.33 -3.03 15.26
CA PRO A 85 -4.04 -3.95 16.35
C PRO A 85 -3.40 -5.25 15.88
N CYS A 86 -2.51 -5.82 16.70
CA CYS A 86 -2.06 -7.19 16.58
C CYS A 86 -3.05 -8.11 17.32
N VAL A 87 -3.74 -8.94 16.57
CA VAL A 87 -4.77 -9.86 17.09
C VAL A 87 -4.22 -11.28 17.10
N LYS A 88 -4.32 -11.95 18.23
CA LYS A 88 -3.89 -13.34 18.36
C LYS A 88 -4.77 -14.24 17.48
N VAL A 89 -4.13 -15.06 16.64
CA VAL A 89 -4.80 -16.13 15.88
C VAL A 89 -4.45 -17.49 16.46
N THR A 90 -3.15 -17.74 16.68
CA THR A 90 -2.64 -18.90 17.42
C THR A 90 -1.64 -18.43 18.47
N ASP A 91 -1.05 -19.34 19.23
CA ASP A 91 -0.03 -18.99 20.23
C ASP A 91 1.22 -18.35 19.60
N THR A 92 1.51 -18.64 18.32
CA THR A 92 2.71 -18.18 17.63
C THR A 92 2.41 -17.29 16.43
N ILE A 93 1.16 -17.13 16.01
CA ILE A 93 0.77 -16.36 14.83
C ILE A 93 -0.26 -15.29 15.20
N TYR A 94 0.07 -14.04 14.88
CA TYR A 94 -0.77 -12.88 15.12
C TYR A 94 -1.11 -12.19 13.79
N SER A 95 -2.30 -11.62 13.71
CA SER A 95 -2.74 -10.80 12.59
C SER A 95 -2.52 -9.33 12.92
N LEU A 96 -1.77 -8.63 12.08
CA LEU A 96 -1.75 -7.16 12.11
C LEU A 96 -2.92 -6.67 11.26
N GLU A 97 -4.00 -6.24 11.92
CA GLU A 97 -5.21 -5.81 11.25
C GLU A 97 -5.08 -4.38 10.75
N LEU A 98 -4.93 -4.23 9.44
CA LEU A 98 -4.73 -2.94 8.77
C LEU A 98 -6.01 -2.42 8.10
N PHE A 99 -7.16 -2.94 8.51
CA PHE A 99 -8.45 -2.68 7.87
C PHE A 99 -9.42 -1.83 8.72
N HIS A 100 -8.93 -1.10 9.71
CA HIS A 100 -9.76 -0.27 10.58
C HIS A 100 -9.87 1.19 10.13
N GLY A 101 -9.24 1.55 9.02
CA GLY A 101 -9.35 2.87 8.42
C GLY A 101 -10.66 3.07 7.63
N PRO A 102 -10.82 4.23 6.99
CA PRO A 102 -12.07 4.59 6.32
C PRO A 102 -12.52 3.63 5.22
N THR A 103 -11.60 3.01 4.49
CA THR A 103 -11.94 2.10 3.38
C THR A 103 -11.67 0.63 3.68
N LEU A 104 -11.31 0.32 4.92
CA LEU A 104 -11.08 -1.05 5.40
C LEU A 104 -9.95 -1.77 4.63
N ALA A 105 -8.91 -1.04 4.26
CA ALA A 105 -7.70 -1.58 3.64
C ALA A 105 -6.45 -0.85 4.14
N PHE A 106 -5.29 -1.53 4.09
CA PHE A 106 -4.02 -0.99 4.57
C PHE A 106 -3.59 0.29 3.85
N LYS A 107 -4.06 0.48 2.63
CA LYS A 107 -3.72 1.63 1.78
C LYS A 107 -4.22 2.97 2.34
N ASP A 108 -5.14 2.94 3.30
CA ASP A 108 -5.62 4.14 3.97
C ASP A 108 -4.49 4.95 4.62
N VAL A 109 -3.52 4.29 5.22
CA VAL A 109 -2.38 4.97 5.87
C VAL A 109 -1.60 5.81 4.87
N GLY A 110 -1.14 5.20 3.79
CA GLY A 110 -0.34 5.90 2.78
C GLY A 110 -1.14 6.96 2.03
N ALA A 111 -2.37 6.67 1.66
CA ALA A 111 -3.22 7.63 0.93
C ALA A 111 -3.55 8.87 1.78
N ARG A 112 -3.92 8.69 3.03
CA ARG A 112 -4.22 9.79 3.95
C ARG A 112 -2.98 10.64 4.24
N PHE A 113 -1.84 10.00 4.45
CA PHE A 113 -0.58 10.71 4.69
C PHE A 113 -0.16 11.53 3.46
N MET A 114 -0.18 10.92 2.28
CA MET A 114 0.16 11.61 1.04
C MET A 114 -0.73 12.83 0.79
N ALA A 115 -2.04 12.69 0.99
CA ALA A 115 -2.98 13.79 0.79
C ALA A 115 -2.62 15.00 1.65
N ARG A 116 -2.30 14.77 2.90
CA ARG A 116 -1.96 15.84 3.86
C ARG A 116 -0.59 16.45 3.59
N LEU A 117 0.38 15.64 3.24
CA LEU A 117 1.72 16.13 2.90
C LEU A 117 1.70 16.93 1.60
N LEU A 118 1.00 16.44 0.58
CA LEU A 118 0.84 17.14 -0.70
C LEU A 118 0.13 18.49 -0.48
N GLN A 119 -0.93 18.52 0.31
CA GLN A 119 -1.62 19.76 0.65
C GLN A 119 -0.69 20.75 1.35
N TYR A 120 0.15 20.27 2.27
CA TYR A 120 1.14 21.12 2.93
C TYR A 120 2.06 21.82 1.93
N PHE A 121 2.63 21.08 0.99
CA PHE A 121 3.52 21.65 -0.03
C PHE A 121 2.79 22.61 -0.96
N LEU A 122 1.58 22.31 -1.37
CA LEU A 122 0.79 23.17 -2.26
C LEU A 122 0.45 24.51 -1.58
N LYS A 123 0.08 24.49 -0.31
CA LYS A 123 -0.18 25.72 0.47
C LYS A 123 1.08 26.55 0.65
N LYS A 124 2.20 25.92 0.90
CA LYS A 124 3.49 26.58 1.08
C LYS A 124 3.93 27.33 -0.19
N GLU A 125 3.69 26.76 -1.36
CA GLU A 125 4.07 27.35 -2.64
C GLU A 125 3.05 28.35 -3.20
N GLY A 126 1.85 28.38 -2.66
CA GLY A 126 0.73 29.10 -3.27
C GLY A 126 0.36 28.54 -4.65
N ALA A 127 0.59 27.23 -4.85
CA ALA A 127 0.35 26.56 -6.12
C ALA A 127 -1.15 26.52 -6.46
N GLY A 128 -1.43 26.42 -7.75
CA GLY A 128 -2.78 26.15 -8.25
C GLY A 128 -3.23 24.71 -7.98
N GLN A 129 -4.33 24.33 -8.59
CA GLN A 129 -4.88 22.99 -8.45
C GLN A 129 -3.93 21.92 -9.01
N VAL A 130 -3.78 20.82 -8.26
CA VAL A 130 -3.09 19.61 -8.71
C VAL A 130 -4.13 18.53 -8.97
N ASN A 131 -3.94 17.80 -10.06
CA ASN A 131 -4.84 16.73 -10.49
C ASN A 131 -4.15 15.39 -10.31
N VAL A 132 -4.73 14.54 -9.45
CA VAL A 132 -4.23 13.20 -9.16
C VAL A 132 -4.92 12.22 -10.12
N LEU A 133 -4.13 11.49 -10.89
CA LEU A 133 -4.63 10.40 -11.71
C LEU A 133 -4.26 9.08 -11.06
N VAL A 134 -5.23 8.18 -10.92
CA VAL A 134 -4.99 6.85 -10.36
C VAL A 134 -5.78 5.80 -11.13
N ALA A 135 -5.10 4.76 -11.63
CA ALA A 135 -5.74 3.58 -12.17
C ALA A 135 -5.90 2.57 -11.05
N THR A 136 -7.05 1.92 -10.97
CA THR A 136 -7.33 1.00 -9.86
C THR A 136 -8.05 -0.27 -10.31
N SER A 137 -7.76 -1.36 -9.61
CA SER A 137 -8.55 -2.60 -9.64
C SER A 137 -9.49 -2.71 -8.43
N GLY A 138 -9.52 -1.68 -7.55
CA GLY A 138 -10.41 -1.62 -6.39
C GLY A 138 -9.86 -0.83 -5.21
N ASP A 139 -9.00 -1.45 -4.38
CA ASP A 139 -8.58 -0.88 -3.09
C ASP A 139 -7.74 0.40 -3.19
N THR A 140 -6.86 0.49 -4.19
CA THR A 140 -6.04 1.70 -4.37
C THR A 140 -6.92 2.91 -4.65
N GLY A 141 -7.86 2.78 -5.59
CA GLY A 141 -8.78 3.86 -5.92
C GLY A 141 -9.67 4.25 -4.73
N SER A 142 -10.15 3.26 -3.99
CA SER A 142 -10.95 3.49 -2.79
C SER A 142 -10.18 4.30 -1.75
N ALA A 143 -8.96 3.89 -1.44
CA ALA A 143 -8.12 4.55 -0.44
C ALA A 143 -7.71 5.97 -0.87
N VAL A 144 -7.30 6.12 -2.13
CA VAL A 144 -6.90 7.43 -2.67
C VAL A 144 -8.09 8.40 -2.70
N ALA A 145 -9.22 7.96 -3.23
CA ALA A 145 -10.42 8.81 -3.28
C ALA A 145 -10.84 9.27 -1.88
N ASN A 146 -10.89 8.38 -0.91
CA ASN A 146 -11.27 8.73 0.45
C ASN A 146 -10.19 9.56 1.17
N GLY A 147 -8.92 9.26 0.97
CA GLY A 147 -7.81 10.00 1.58
C GLY A 147 -7.72 11.45 1.10
N PHE A 148 -8.06 11.70 -0.15
CA PHE A 148 -8.02 13.03 -0.76
C PHE A 148 -9.37 13.75 -0.76
N LEU A 149 -10.45 13.10 -0.30
CA LEU A 149 -11.78 13.71 -0.29
C LEU A 149 -11.80 15.01 0.51
N GLY A 150 -12.28 16.08 -0.12
CA GLY A 150 -12.39 17.40 0.51
C GLY A 150 -11.06 18.12 0.74
N VAL A 151 -9.96 17.64 0.20
CA VAL A 151 -8.64 18.28 0.33
C VAL A 151 -8.54 19.43 -0.67
N ASP A 152 -8.41 20.66 -0.17
CA ASP A 152 -8.35 21.86 -1.00
C ASP A 152 -7.13 21.83 -1.93
N GLY A 153 -7.35 22.29 -3.18
CA GLY A 153 -6.30 22.39 -4.18
C GLY A 153 -5.97 21.08 -4.88
N ILE A 154 -6.68 19.99 -4.59
CA ILE A 154 -6.45 18.69 -5.21
C ILE A 154 -7.75 18.13 -5.79
N HIS A 155 -7.70 17.72 -7.07
CA HIS A 155 -8.78 16.96 -7.71
C HIS A 155 -8.28 15.57 -8.06
N VAL A 156 -9.09 14.54 -7.86
CA VAL A 156 -8.72 13.15 -8.09
C VAL A 156 -9.59 12.53 -9.18
N TYR A 157 -8.94 11.93 -10.17
CA TYR A 157 -9.59 11.12 -11.21
C TYR A 157 -9.24 9.66 -10.98
N VAL A 158 -10.24 8.85 -10.67
CA VAL A 158 -10.09 7.41 -10.42
C VAL A 158 -10.55 6.65 -11.66
N LEU A 159 -9.62 6.06 -12.39
CA LEU A 159 -9.91 5.27 -13.58
C LEU A 159 -10.04 3.79 -13.21
N TYR A 160 -11.15 3.17 -13.55
CA TYR A 160 -11.39 1.77 -13.23
C TYR A 160 -12.05 1.04 -14.40
N PRO A 161 -11.80 -0.28 -14.56
CA PRO A 161 -12.37 -1.05 -15.66
C PRO A 161 -13.83 -1.39 -15.38
N LYS A 162 -14.71 -1.03 -16.31
CA LYS A 162 -16.16 -1.27 -16.24
C LYS A 162 -16.47 -2.74 -15.99
N GLY A 163 -17.26 -3.01 -14.94
CA GLY A 163 -17.73 -4.35 -14.62
C GLY A 163 -16.67 -5.32 -14.07
N LYS A 164 -15.45 -4.83 -13.79
CA LYS A 164 -14.34 -5.69 -13.35
C LYS A 164 -13.86 -5.38 -11.91
N VAL A 165 -14.49 -4.43 -11.26
CA VAL A 165 -14.27 -4.11 -9.86
C VAL A 165 -15.45 -4.64 -9.05
N SER A 166 -15.22 -5.20 -7.86
CA SER A 166 -16.33 -5.68 -7.05
C SER A 166 -17.29 -4.54 -6.70
N PRO A 167 -18.59 -4.80 -6.61
CA PRO A 167 -19.58 -3.74 -6.28
C PRO A 167 -19.26 -3.01 -4.97
N ILE A 168 -18.73 -3.72 -3.98
CA ILE A 168 -18.37 -3.13 -2.69
C ILE A 168 -17.18 -2.18 -2.83
N GLN A 169 -16.17 -2.56 -3.58
CA GLN A 169 -15.01 -1.68 -3.83
C GLN A 169 -15.41 -0.48 -4.71
N GLU A 170 -16.20 -0.72 -5.74
CA GLU A 170 -16.63 0.34 -6.66
C GLU A 170 -17.40 1.44 -5.95
N CYS A 171 -18.33 1.13 -5.06
CA CYS A 171 -19.10 2.13 -4.35
C CYS A 171 -18.25 3.02 -3.43
N GLN A 172 -17.06 2.59 -3.04
CA GLN A 172 -16.17 3.37 -2.17
C GLN A 172 -15.54 4.58 -2.88
N PHE A 173 -15.52 4.63 -4.22
CA PHE A 173 -15.02 5.80 -4.95
C PHE A 173 -16.02 6.38 -5.94
N THR A 174 -17.12 5.70 -6.27
CA THR A 174 -18.11 6.23 -7.20
C THR A 174 -19.23 7.02 -6.53
N THR A 175 -19.29 7.03 -5.21
CA THR A 175 -20.39 7.67 -4.45
C THR A 175 -19.97 8.95 -3.74
N LEU A 176 -18.74 9.40 -3.92
CA LEU A 176 -18.15 10.49 -3.13
C LEU A 176 -18.47 11.89 -3.68
N GLY A 177 -18.37 12.11 -4.98
CA GLY A 177 -18.52 13.44 -5.55
C GLY A 177 -17.43 14.42 -5.10
N GLN A 178 -17.77 15.69 -4.93
CA GLN A 178 -16.86 16.76 -4.52
C GLN A 178 -15.63 16.84 -5.46
N ASN A 179 -14.42 16.74 -4.91
CA ASN A 179 -13.17 16.77 -5.66
C ASN A 179 -12.75 15.40 -6.23
N ILE A 180 -13.65 14.42 -6.24
CA ILE A 180 -13.39 13.07 -6.76
C ILE A 180 -14.25 12.81 -7.98
N THR A 181 -13.61 12.43 -9.09
CA THR A 181 -14.28 12.03 -10.32
C THR A 181 -13.91 10.57 -10.62
N ALA A 182 -14.90 9.69 -10.64
CA ALA A 182 -14.74 8.31 -11.06
C ALA A 182 -14.90 8.21 -12.58
N VAL A 183 -13.93 7.58 -13.26
CA VAL A 183 -13.93 7.41 -14.71
C VAL A 183 -14.05 5.93 -15.01
N GLU A 184 -15.20 5.53 -15.55
CA GLU A 184 -15.51 4.15 -15.88
C GLU A 184 -15.04 3.84 -17.30
N VAL A 185 -13.95 3.09 -17.40
CA VAL A 185 -13.29 2.78 -18.68
C VAL A 185 -13.84 1.50 -19.27
N ASP A 186 -14.27 1.56 -20.53
CA ASP A 186 -14.70 0.39 -21.28
C ASP A 186 -13.48 -0.40 -21.78
N GLY A 187 -12.89 -1.17 -20.87
CA GLY A 187 -11.67 -1.91 -21.09
C GLY A 187 -11.28 -2.74 -19.87
N VAL A 188 -9.99 -3.07 -19.78
CA VAL A 188 -9.41 -3.82 -18.67
C VAL A 188 -8.50 -2.90 -17.84
N PHE A 189 -7.98 -3.40 -16.72
CA PHE A 189 -7.12 -2.61 -15.84
C PHE A 189 -5.88 -2.05 -16.57
N ASP A 190 -5.28 -2.83 -17.45
CA ASP A 190 -4.13 -2.38 -18.24
C ASP A 190 -4.47 -1.19 -19.14
N ASP A 191 -5.71 -1.11 -19.64
CA ASP A 191 -6.17 0.06 -20.40
C ASP A 191 -6.25 1.30 -19.52
N CYS A 192 -6.72 1.16 -18.28
CA CYS A 192 -6.74 2.25 -17.32
C CYS A 192 -5.32 2.76 -17.02
N GLN A 193 -4.37 1.86 -16.81
CA GLN A 193 -2.97 2.21 -16.59
C GLN A 193 -2.36 2.89 -17.80
N ALA A 194 -2.68 2.43 -19.01
CA ALA A 194 -2.20 3.03 -20.24
C ALA A 194 -2.70 4.48 -20.40
N LEU A 195 -3.97 4.73 -20.10
CA LEU A 195 -4.51 6.10 -20.12
C LEU A 195 -3.78 7.03 -19.16
N VAL A 196 -3.50 6.57 -17.94
CA VAL A 196 -2.76 7.35 -16.95
C VAL A 196 -1.33 7.62 -17.41
N LYS A 197 -0.62 6.59 -17.89
CA LYS A 197 0.76 6.73 -18.40
C LYS A 197 0.83 7.70 -19.58
N ASN A 198 -0.11 7.60 -20.52
CA ASN A 198 -0.17 8.49 -21.68
C ASN A 198 -0.44 9.94 -21.28
N ALA A 199 -1.26 10.16 -20.24
CA ALA A 199 -1.51 11.49 -19.71
C ALA A 199 -0.22 12.13 -19.15
N PHE A 200 0.61 11.35 -18.46
CA PHE A 200 1.86 11.86 -17.87
C PHE A 200 2.92 12.25 -18.92
N ILE A 201 2.88 11.65 -20.10
CA ILE A 201 3.85 11.94 -21.17
C ILE A 201 3.30 12.91 -22.22
N ASP A 202 2.01 13.23 -22.18
CA ASP A 202 1.40 14.16 -23.14
C ASP A 202 1.76 15.60 -22.80
N LYS A 203 2.51 16.24 -23.70
CA LYS A 203 3.04 17.58 -23.47
C LYS A 203 1.94 18.62 -23.32
N GLU A 204 0.97 18.64 -24.25
CA GLU A 204 -0.12 19.59 -24.25
C GLU A 204 -0.95 19.52 -22.98
N LEU A 205 -1.26 18.30 -22.53
CA LEU A 205 -2.03 18.09 -21.30
C LEU A 205 -1.25 18.57 -20.06
N ASN A 206 0.06 18.31 -19.99
CA ASN A 206 0.88 18.76 -18.88
C ASN A 206 1.16 20.27 -18.89
N GLU A 207 1.00 20.95 -20.01
CA GLU A 207 0.98 22.41 -20.09
C GLU A 207 -0.35 22.97 -19.61
N HIS A 208 -1.44 22.24 -19.82
CA HIS A 208 -2.81 22.64 -19.43
C HIS A 208 -3.09 22.45 -17.94
N MET A 209 -2.66 21.33 -17.34
CA MET A 209 -2.91 21.01 -15.94
C MET A 209 -1.71 20.34 -15.28
N GLN A 210 -1.57 20.58 -13.98
CA GLN A 210 -0.53 19.90 -13.19
C GLN A 210 -1.03 18.50 -12.79
N LEU A 211 -0.29 17.47 -13.20
CA LEU A 211 -0.62 16.08 -12.93
C LEU A 211 0.33 15.46 -11.93
N THR A 212 -0.20 14.62 -11.05
CA THR A 212 0.60 13.75 -10.17
C THR A 212 -0.08 12.38 -10.03
N SER A 213 0.72 11.40 -9.60
CA SER A 213 0.25 10.03 -9.37
C SER A 213 0.25 9.71 -7.90
N ALA A 214 -0.84 9.11 -7.42
CA ALA A 214 -0.93 8.59 -6.06
C ALA A 214 -0.67 7.08 -5.97
N ASN A 215 0.08 6.52 -6.90
CA ASN A 215 0.44 5.10 -6.90
C ASN A 215 1.42 4.75 -5.78
N SER A 216 1.57 3.47 -5.49
CA SER A 216 2.43 2.94 -4.43
C SER A 216 3.93 3.22 -4.61
N ILE A 217 4.34 3.74 -5.77
CA ILE A 217 5.72 4.16 -6.04
C ILE A 217 6.06 5.53 -5.45
N ASN A 218 5.07 6.36 -5.16
CA ASN A 218 5.29 7.68 -4.57
C ASN A 218 5.82 7.55 -3.14
N VAL A 219 6.90 8.29 -2.82
CA VAL A 219 7.52 8.23 -1.49
C VAL A 219 6.56 8.58 -0.36
N ALA A 220 5.60 9.46 -0.59
CA ALA A 220 4.58 9.82 0.39
C ALA A 220 3.52 8.72 0.58
N ARG A 221 3.43 7.75 -0.33
CA ARG A 221 2.52 6.61 -0.25
C ARG A 221 3.15 5.41 0.45
N PHE A 222 4.40 5.06 0.13
CA PHE A 222 4.98 3.84 0.68
C PHE A 222 5.73 4.06 2.00
N LEU A 223 6.47 5.16 2.19
CA LEU A 223 7.22 5.39 3.43
C LEU A 223 6.34 5.36 4.70
N PRO A 224 5.14 5.97 4.70
CA PRO A 224 4.29 5.93 5.89
C PRO A 224 3.83 4.53 6.31
N GLN A 225 3.88 3.57 5.40
CA GLN A 225 3.55 2.19 5.73
C GLN A 225 4.54 1.60 6.74
N ALA A 226 5.72 2.17 6.90
CA ALA A 226 6.65 1.76 7.95
C ALA A 226 6.04 1.92 9.35
N PHE A 227 5.15 2.88 9.56
CA PHE A 227 4.58 3.20 10.86
C PHE A 227 3.96 1.97 11.55
N TYR A 228 3.15 1.22 10.83
CA TYR A 228 2.44 0.09 11.46
C TYR A 228 3.35 -1.11 11.74
N TYR A 229 4.49 -1.24 11.10
CA TYR A 229 5.47 -2.27 11.44
C TYR A 229 6.15 -1.97 12.78
N PHE A 230 6.52 -0.73 13.02
CA PHE A 230 7.05 -0.31 14.31
C PHE A 230 6.01 -0.50 15.41
N TYR A 231 4.77 -0.18 15.13
CA TYR A 231 3.67 -0.37 16.07
C TYR A 231 3.38 -1.84 16.35
N ALA A 232 3.48 -2.70 15.34
CA ALA A 232 3.36 -4.15 15.53
C ALA A 232 4.45 -4.66 16.47
N TYR A 233 5.70 -4.24 16.25
CA TYR A 233 6.81 -4.58 17.15
C TYR A 233 6.53 -4.12 18.60
N ALA A 234 6.06 -2.90 18.77
CA ALA A 234 5.72 -2.37 20.10
C ALA A 234 4.66 -3.21 20.81
N GLN A 235 3.60 -3.59 20.09
CA GLN A 235 2.54 -4.42 20.63
C GLN A 235 3.05 -5.82 21.02
N MET A 236 3.87 -6.43 20.18
CA MET A 236 4.43 -7.76 20.45
C MET A 236 5.45 -7.71 21.60
N LYS A 237 6.24 -6.65 21.69
CA LYS A 237 7.17 -6.43 22.81
C LYS A 237 6.41 -6.32 24.14
N LYS A 238 5.30 -5.59 24.15
CA LYS A 238 4.46 -5.46 25.34
C LYS A 238 3.90 -6.79 25.83
N LYS A 239 3.70 -7.74 24.91
CA LYS A 239 3.26 -9.11 25.21
C LYS A 239 4.41 -10.05 25.58
N GLY A 240 5.66 -9.58 25.53
CA GLY A 240 6.84 -10.42 25.77
C GLY A 240 7.18 -11.37 24.61
N LEU A 241 6.68 -11.08 23.40
CA LEU A 241 6.76 -11.96 22.23
C LEU A 241 7.65 -11.45 21.09
N ALA A 242 8.49 -10.43 21.35
CA ALA A 242 9.26 -9.76 20.30
C ALA A 242 10.72 -10.27 20.13
N LYS A 243 11.16 -11.27 20.89
CA LYS A 243 12.56 -11.74 20.87
C LYS A 243 12.96 -12.36 19.52
N GLN A 244 12.07 -13.14 18.91
CA GLN A 244 12.26 -13.77 17.62
C GLN A 244 11.07 -13.41 16.72
N PHE A 245 10.98 -12.15 16.41
CA PHE A 245 9.86 -11.55 15.70
C PHE A 245 10.03 -11.68 14.19
N VAL A 246 9.10 -12.40 13.57
CA VAL A 246 9.06 -12.65 12.12
C VAL A 246 7.86 -11.90 11.54
N VAL A 247 8.05 -11.22 10.42
CA VAL A 247 6.99 -10.49 9.73
C VAL A 247 6.73 -11.13 8.37
N CYS A 248 5.48 -11.50 8.11
CA CYS A 248 5.04 -12.01 6.81
C CYS A 248 4.15 -10.99 6.12
N VAL A 249 4.49 -10.65 4.89
CA VAL A 249 3.79 -9.63 4.11
C VAL A 249 3.21 -10.26 2.85
N PRO A 250 1.87 -10.27 2.71
CA PRO A 250 1.24 -10.55 1.42
C PRO A 250 1.69 -9.48 0.43
N SER A 251 2.38 -9.87 -0.63
CA SER A 251 3.13 -8.92 -1.47
C SER A 251 2.68 -8.97 -2.92
N GLY A 252 2.17 -7.83 -3.40
CA GLY A 252 1.83 -7.61 -4.80
C GLY A 252 2.84 -6.66 -5.45
N ASN A 253 2.69 -5.37 -5.23
CA ASN A 253 3.57 -4.35 -5.80
C ASN A 253 4.82 -4.05 -4.94
N PHE A 254 4.94 -4.68 -3.79
CA PHE A 254 6.07 -4.62 -2.86
C PHE A 254 6.29 -3.29 -2.15
N GLY A 255 5.34 -2.37 -2.23
CA GLY A 255 5.41 -1.12 -1.46
C GLY A 255 5.36 -1.35 0.04
N ASN A 256 4.47 -2.24 0.50
CA ASN A 256 4.30 -2.54 1.92
C ASN A 256 5.53 -3.24 2.52
N ILE A 257 6.06 -4.29 1.89
CA ILE A 257 7.28 -4.95 2.41
C ILE A 257 8.49 -4.02 2.30
N CYS A 258 8.59 -3.22 1.25
CA CYS A 258 9.67 -2.26 1.07
C CYS A 258 9.76 -1.28 2.26
N SER A 259 8.63 -0.77 2.72
CA SER A 259 8.60 0.11 3.90
C SER A 259 9.06 -0.59 5.18
N ALA A 260 8.78 -1.89 5.33
CA ALA A 260 9.28 -2.69 6.44
C ALA A 260 10.81 -2.86 6.38
N LEU A 261 11.37 -2.99 5.17
CA LEU A 261 12.81 -3.08 4.98
C LEU A 261 13.52 -1.77 5.34
N PHE A 262 12.90 -0.63 5.02
CA PHE A 262 13.37 0.66 5.53
C PHE A 262 13.36 0.68 7.07
N GLY A 263 12.27 0.19 7.68
CA GLY A 263 12.18 0.06 9.13
C GLY A 263 13.33 -0.75 9.71
N LYS A 264 13.68 -1.87 9.08
CA LYS A 264 14.82 -2.69 9.51
C LYS A 264 16.13 -1.90 9.45
N ARG A 265 16.36 -1.13 8.40
CA ARG A 265 17.52 -0.24 8.28
C ARG A 265 17.54 0.86 9.33
N MET A 266 16.38 1.24 9.86
CA MET A 266 16.25 2.20 10.96
C MET A 266 16.49 1.58 12.34
N GLY A 267 16.65 0.28 12.41
CA GLY A 267 16.91 -0.46 13.66
C GLY A 267 15.73 -1.30 14.15
N LEU A 268 14.62 -1.37 13.40
CA LEU A 268 13.47 -2.21 13.80
C LEU A 268 13.91 -3.67 13.95
N PRO A 269 13.74 -4.27 15.15
CA PRO A 269 14.26 -5.61 15.43
C PRO A 269 13.37 -6.72 14.85
N VAL A 270 13.35 -6.84 13.54
CA VAL A 270 12.70 -7.96 12.83
C VAL A 270 13.77 -9.00 12.50
N LYS A 271 13.56 -10.22 12.93
CA LYS A 271 14.52 -11.31 12.70
C LYS A 271 14.64 -11.64 11.22
N ARG A 272 13.51 -11.77 10.54
CA ARG A 272 13.43 -12.04 9.10
C ARG A 272 12.04 -11.72 8.57
N PHE A 273 11.93 -11.64 7.24
CA PHE A 273 10.68 -11.41 6.53
C PHE A 273 10.30 -12.62 5.69
N ILE A 274 9.01 -12.80 5.48
CA ILE A 274 8.47 -13.73 4.50
C ILE A 274 7.61 -12.91 3.53
N ALA A 275 7.95 -12.96 2.25
CA ALA A 275 7.12 -12.37 1.19
C ALA A 275 6.19 -13.46 0.65
N ALA A 276 4.90 -13.35 0.95
CA ALA A 276 3.90 -14.31 0.50
C ALA A 276 3.28 -13.83 -0.82
N ASN A 277 3.31 -14.66 -1.84
CA ASN A 277 2.70 -14.42 -3.15
C ASN A 277 1.50 -15.35 -3.36
N ASN A 278 0.58 -14.94 -4.25
CA ASN A 278 -0.37 -15.83 -4.88
C ASN A 278 0.29 -16.56 -6.06
N ALA A 279 -0.46 -16.96 -7.08
CA ALA A 279 0.10 -17.61 -8.27
C ALA A 279 1.03 -16.69 -9.09
N ASN A 280 1.01 -15.38 -8.83
CA ASN A 280 1.93 -14.41 -9.44
C ASN A 280 3.24 -14.41 -8.64
N ASP A 281 4.17 -15.27 -9.01
CA ASP A 281 5.30 -15.73 -8.23
C ASP A 281 6.67 -15.20 -8.69
N VAL A 282 6.68 -14.06 -9.36
CA VAL A 282 7.91 -13.48 -9.93
C VAL A 282 9.00 -13.30 -8.86
N PHE A 283 8.65 -12.76 -7.71
CA PHE A 283 9.61 -12.55 -6.62
C PHE A 283 10.02 -13.88 -5.97
N PHE A 284 9.10 -14.81 -5.78
CA PHE A 284 9.41 -16.14 -5.26
C PHE A 284 10.46 -16.84 -6.13
N LYS A 285 10.28 -16.82 -7.45
CA LYS A 285 11.26 -17.37 -8.39
C LYS A 285 12.58 -16.62 -8.37
N TYR A 286 12.53 -15.30 -8.24
CA TYR A 286 13.75 -14.50 -8.09
C TYR A 286 14.57 -14.94 -6.88
N LEU A 287 13.94 -15.19 -5.73
CA LEU A 287 14.64 -15.68 -4.54
C LEU A 287 15.35 -17.02 -4.81
N GLN A 288 14.72 -17.90 -5.60
CA GLN A 288 15.28 -19.21 -5.92
C GLN A 288 16.41 -19.15 -6.96
N THR A 289 16.29 -18.27 -7.95
CA THR A 289 17.16 -18.29 -9.15
C THR A 289 18.14 -17.13 -9.24
N GLY A 290 17.89 -16.03 -8.56
CA GLY A 290 18.63 -14.77 -8.72
C GLY A 290 18.27 -14.00 -9.99
N LYS A 291 17.28 -14.48 -10.76
CA LYS A 291 16.83 -13.84 -11.99
C LYS A 291 15.45 -13.23 -11.79
N TYR A 292 15.36 -11.92 -12.02
CA TYR A 292 14.09 -11.20 -12.00
C TYR A 292 13.48 -11.24 -13.40
N GLU A 293 12.43 -12.04 -13.56
CA GLU A 293 11.78 -12.28 -14.84
C GLU A 293 10.29 -11.89 -14.78
N PRO A 294 9.95 -10.61 -15.03
CA PRO A 294 8.55 -10.17 -15.08
C PRO A 294 7.76 -10.94 -16.13
N LYS A 295 6.50 -11.18 -15.83
CA LYS A 295 5.58 -11.87 -16.75
C LYS A 295 4.17 -11.29 -16.61
N ALA A 296 3.29 -11.60 -17.56
CA ALA A 296 1.89 -11.22 -17.47
C ALA A 296 1.27 -11.80 -16.19
N SER A 297 0.49 -11.00 -15.48
CA SER A 297 -0.21 -11.46 -14.28
C SER A 297 -1.35 -12.42 -14.64
N VAL A 298 -1.65 -13.34 -13.71
CA VAL A 298 -2.83 -14.20 -13.79
C VAL A 298 -3.82 -13.79 -12.74
N GLN A 299 -5.11 -13.89 -13.04
CA GLN A 299 -6.19 -13.52 -12.14
C GLN A 299 -6.32 -14.55 -11.00
N THR A 300 -6.42 -14.08 -9.78
CA THR A 300 -6.60 -14.91 -8.57
C THR A 300 -7.67 -14.34 -7.65
N ILE A 301 -8.05 -15.13 -6.63
CA ILE A 301 -8.97 -14.66 -5.59
C ILE A 301 -8.33 -13.63 -4.64
N ALA A 302 -7.00 -13.56 -4.59
CA ALA A 302 -6.25 -12.53 -3.86
C ALA A 302 -5.78 -11.45 -4.84
N ASN A 303 -6.72 -10.76 -5.46
CA ASN A 303 -6.53 -9.97 -6.68
C ASN A 303 -5.60 -8.74 -6.54
N ALA A 304 -5.45 -8.18 -5.35
CA ALA A 304 -4.52 -7.07 -5.12
C ALA A 304 -3.05 -7.49 -5.27
N MET A 305 -2.77 -8.79 -5.27
CA MET A 305 -1.44 -9.36 -5.51
C MET A 305 -1.27 -9.90 -6.94
N ASP A 306 -2.22 -9.63 -7.84
CA ASP A 306 -2.14 -10.01 -9.26
C ASP A 306 -1.20 -9.06 -10.00
N VAL A 307 0.09 -9.18 -9.69
CA VAL A 307 1.13 -8.29 -10.20
C VAL A 307 2.26 -9.14 -10.79
N GLY A 308 2.51 -8.97 -12.08
CA GLY A 308 3.56 -9.70 -12.81
C GLY A 308 4.89 -8.96 -12.89
N ASP A 309 4.92 -7.69 -12.53
CA ASP A 309 6.12 -6.84 -12.50
C ASP A 309 6.04 -5.86 -11.31
N PRO A 310 6.39 -6.32 -10.10
CA PRO A 310 6.32 -5.47 -8.90
C PRO A 310 7.19 -4.21 -9.02
N SER A 311 6.55 -3.05 -9.10
CA SER A 311 7.25 -1.76 -9.32
C SER A 311 8.29 -1.47 -8.23
N ASN A 312 8.01 -1.81 -6.99
CA ASN A 312 8.92 -1.55 -5.87
C ASN A 312 10.05 -2.59 -5.74
N PHE A 313 10.13 -3.58 -6.62
CA PHE A 313 11.29 -4.47 -6.65
C PHE A 313 12.59 -3.68 -6.82
N ALA A 314 12.58 -2.65 -7.64
CA ALA A 314 13.73 -1.77 -7.83
C ALA A 314 14.24 -1.18 -6.50
N ARG A 315 13.34 -0.81 -5.58
CA ARG A 315 13.71 -0.31 -4.26
C ARG A 315 14.24 -1.40 -3.35
N VAL A 316 13.63 -2.57 -3.36
CA VAL A 316 14.14 -3.73 -2.60
C VAL A 316 15.56 -4.05 -3.05
N TYR A 317 15.78 -4.10 -4.35
CA TYR A 317 17.08 -4.36 -4.94
C TYR A 317 18.11 -3.31 -4.52
N GLU A 318 17.73 -2.04 -4.56
CA GLU A 318 18.58 -0.90 -4.18
C GLU A 318 18.98 -0.93 -2.70
N ILE A 319 18.02 -1.22 -1.80
CA ILE A 319 18.28 -1.31 -0.34
C ILE A 319 19.38 -2.33 -0.03
N TYR A 320 19.43 -3.44 -0.76
CA TYR A 320 20.39 -4.52 -0.56
C TYR A 320 21.64 -4.40 -1.45
N GLY A 321 21.88 -3.23 -2.03
CA GLY A 321 23.06 -3.00 -2.88
C GLY A 321 23.08 -3.89 -4.11
N LYS A 322 21.90 -4.24 -4.63
CA LYS A 322 21.73 -5.11 -5.81
C LYS A 322 22.31 -6.53 -5.60
N ASN A 323 22.27 -7.00 -4.36
CA ASN A 323 22.88 -8.27 -3.96
C ASN A 323 21.80 -9.31 -3.62
N HIS A 324 21.63 -10.27 -4.50
CA HIS A 324 20.66 -11.37 -4.34
C HIS A 324 20.87 -12.16 -3.04
N ASN A 325 22.14 -12.49 -2.70
CA ASN A 325 22.42 -13.23 -1.48
C ASN A 325 22.00 -12.47 -0.22
N ALA A 326 22.21 -11.16 -0.21
CA ALA A 326 21.80 -10.30 0.92
C ALA A 326 20.28 -10.26 1.06
N ILE A 327 19.55 -10.23 -0.04
CA ILE A 327 18.07 -10.30 -0.04
C ILE A 327 17.62 -11.64 0.54
N CYS A 328 18.18 -12.75 0.06
CA CYS A 328 17.83 -14.11 0.53
C CYS A 328 18.19 -14.35 2.00
N ALA A 329 19.17 -13.62 2.54
CA ALA A 329 19.52 -13.71 3.96
C ALA A 329 18.43 -13.13 4.87
N ASP A 330 17.67 -12.14 4.39
CA ASP A 330 16.65 -11.45 5.17
C ASP A 330 15.22 -11.86 4.79
N ILE A 331 14.99 -12.27 3.55
CA ILE A 331 13.65 -12.50 3.01
C ILE A 331 13.55 -13.90 2.44
N SER A 332 12.62 -14.68 2.95
CA SER A 332 12.17 -15.93 2.32
C SER A 332 10.83 -15.69 1.60
N GLY A 333 10.45 -16.62 0.74
CA GLY A 333 9.23 -16.49 -0.07
C GLY A 333 8.29 -17.66 0.09
N ALA A 334 7.04 -17.43 -0.27
CA ALA A 334 6.01 -18.46 -0.38
C ALA A 334 5.09 -18.10 -1.54
N THR A 335 4.49 -19.11 -2.16
CA THR A 335 3.51 -18.91 -3.25
C THR A 335 2.38 -19.91 -3.11
N TYR A 336 1.14 -19.47 -3.34
CA TYR A 336 -0.05 -20.27 -3.11
C TYR A 336 -1.05 -20.15 -4.26
N THR A 337 -1.68 -21.26 -4.61
CA THR A 337 -2.79 -21.31 -5.56
C THR A 337 -4.10 -20.86 -4.92
N ASP A 338 -5.11 -20.58 -5.73
CA ASP A 338 -6.46 -20.24 -5.24
C ASP A 338 -7.02 -21.34 -4.33
N GLU A 339 -6.80 -22.62 -4.68
CA GLU A 339 -7.24 -23.77 -3.89
C GLU A 339 -6.58 -23.78 -2.50
N GLN A 340 -5.27 -23.49 -2.44
CA GLN A 340 -4.54 -23.43 -1.18
C GLN A 340 -5.00 -22.25 -0.33
N ILE A 341 -5.27 -21.11 -0.94
CA ILE A 341 -5.80 -19.93 -0.25
C ILE A 341 -7.17 -20.23 0.34
N ALA A 342 -8.07 -20.82 -0.44
CA ALA A 342 -9.40 -21.20 -0.01
C ALA A 342 -9.37 -22.22 1.14
N GLU A 343 -8.53 -23.25 1.02
CA GLU A 343 -8.29 -24.24 2.09
C GLU A 343 -7.83 -23.56 3.39
N THR A 344 -6.91 -22.61 3.27
CA THR A 344 -6.39 -21.87 4.43
C THR A 344 -7.48 -21.06 5.12
N ILE A 345 -8.31 -20.35 4.37
CA ILE A 345 -9.45 -19.57 4.93
C ILE A 345 -10.37 -20.51 5.74
N LYS A 346 -10.69 -21.70 5.23
CA LYS A 346 -11.51 -22.69 5.91
C LYS A 346 -10.84 -23.19 7.19
N GLU A 347 -9.58 -23.57 7.11
CA GLU A 347 -8.83 -24.13 8.26
C GLU A 347 -8.72 -23.12 9.40
N VAL A 348 -8.35 -21.89 9.10
CA VAL A 348 -8.20 -20.84 10.12
C VAL A 348 -9.52 -20.60 10.83
N LYS A 349 -10.62 -20.49 10.09
CA LYS A 349 -11.94 -20.31 10.64
C LYS A 349 -12.36 -21.48 11.54
N ALA A 350 -12.13 -22.70 11.09
CA ALA A 350 -12.48 -23.92 11.83
C ALA A 350 -11.65 -24.09 13.12
N GLU A 351 -10.33 -23.81 13.03
CA GLU A 351 -9.41 -24.03 14.15
C GLU A 351 -9.40 -22.89 15.17
N THR A 352 -9.59 -21.65 14.73
CA THR A 352 -9.39 -20.46 15.58
C THR A 352 -10.57 -19.52 15.66
N GLY A 353 -11.54 -19.64 14.77
CA GLY A 353 -12.64 -18.69 14.62
C GLY A 353 -12.30 -17.41 13.85
N TYR A 354 -11.02 -17.21 13.52
CA TYR A 354 -10.57 -16.01 12.80
C TYR A 354 -10.90 -16.12 11.31
N VAL A 355 -11.44 -15.04 10.74
CA VAL A 355 -11.74 -14.97 9.31
C VAL A 355 -10.69 -14.14 8.62
N CYS A 356 -9.88 -14.78 7.76
CA CYS A 356 -8.92 -14.09 6.91
C CYS A 356 -9.59 -13.65 5.61
N ASP A 357 -9.15 -12.51 5.07
CA ASP A 357 -9.34 -12.23 3.67
C ASP A 357 -8.36 -13.08 2.82
N PRO A 358 -8.54 -13.21 1.50
CA PRO A 358 -7.66 -14.06 0.69
C PRO A 358 -6.17 -13.67 0.77
N HIS A 359 -5.86 -12.38 0.88
CA HIS A 359 -4.47 -11.90 0.97
C HIS A 359 -3.83 -12.29 2.30
N GLY A 360 -4.54 -12.03 3.41
CA GLY A 360 -4.08 -12.41 4.74
C GLY A 360 -3.92 -13.92 4.90
N ALA A 361 -4.75 -14.71 4.22
CA ALA A 361 -4.64 -16.16 4.22
C ALA A 361 -3.29 -16.63 3.66
N CYS A 362 -2.77 -15.98 2.63
CA CYS A 362 -1.41 -16.26 2.13
C CYS A 362 -0.37 -16.02 3.22
N GLY A 363 -0.49 -14.92 3.95
CA GLY A 363 0.43 -14.59 5.04
C GLY A 363 0.35 -15.57 6.20
N TYR A 364 -0.85 -15.91 6.62
CA TYR A 364 -1.06 -16.90 7.68
C TYR A 364 -0.44 -18.25 7.32
N ARG A 365 -0.72 -18.75 6.13
CA ARG A 365 -0.21 -20.04 5.68
C ARG A 365 1.32 -20.05 5.61
N ALA A 366 1.91 -18.97 5.09
CA ALA A 366 3.36 -18.85 5.01
C ALA A 366 4.01 -18.88 6.40
N LEU A 367 3.40 -18.25 7.41
CA LEU A 367 3.87 -18.34 8.79
C LEU A 367 3.69 -19.74 9.36
N LYS A 368 2.52 -20.34 9.16
CA LYS A 368 2.26 -21.71 9.65
C LYS A 368 3.28 -22.73 9.13
N GLU A 369 3.65 -22.60 7.84
CA GLU A 369 4.62 -23.48 7.21
C GLU A 369 6.07 -23.10 7.51
N GLY A 370 6.36 -21.81 7.72
CA GLY A 370 7.73 -21.28 7.75
C GLY A 370 8.29 -20.92 9.11
N LEU A 371 7.46 -20.80 10.17
CA LEU A 371 7.97 -20.48 11.50
C LEU A 371 8.81 -21.61 12.07
N LYS A 372 9.93 -21.24 12.67
CA LYS A 372 10.84 -22.16 13.38
C LYS A 372 10.55 -22.13 14.87
N GLU A 373 11.10 -23.11 15.60
CA GLU A 373 10.96 -23.19 17.05
C GLU A 373 11.42 -21.89 17.72
N GLY A 374 10.59 -21.37 18.62
CA GLY A 374 10.85 -20.13 19.35
C GLY A 374 10.51 -18.85 18.61
N GLU A 375 10.18 -18.92 17.32
CA GLU A 375 9.74 -17.75 16.54
C GLU A 375 8.26 -17.44 16.75
N VAL A 376 7.94 -16.15 16.73
CA VAL A 376 6.56 -15.65 16.71
C VAL A 376 6.40 -14.79 15.47
N GLY A 377 5.34 -15.02 14.71
CA GLY A 377 5.10 -14.36 13.46
C GLY A 377 3.87 -13.46 13.49
N VAL A 378 3.97 -12.36 12.75
CA VAL A 378 2.85 -11.46 12.47
C VAL A 378 2.66 -11.42 10.96
N PHE A 379 1.45 -11.71 10.48
CA PHE A 379 1.09 -11.49 9.09
C PHE A 379 0.20 -10.24 8.97
N LEU A 380 0.28 -9.57 7.83
CA LEU A 380 -0.57 -8.43 7.55
C LEU A 380 -1.92 -8.89 7.02
N GLU A 381 -2.99 -8.49 7.74
CA GLU A 381 -4.36 -8.60 7.24
C GLU A 381 -4.68 -7.27 6.54
N THR A 382 -4.48 -7.26 5.22
CA THR A 382 -4.42 -6.02 4.43
C THR A 382 -5.77 -5.43 4.08
N ALA A 383 -6.84 -6.19 4.21
CA ALA A 383 -8.20 -5.73 3.97
C ALA A 383 -9.19 -6.51 4.82
N HIS A 384 -10.33 -5.91 5.12
CA HIS A 384 -11.41 -6.60 5.80
C HIS A 384 -12.01 -7.67 4.88
N PRO A 385 -12.31 -8.89 5.38
CA PRO A 385 -12.88 -9.96 4.54
C PRO A 385 -14.17 -9.58 3.80
N ALA A 386 -14.97 -8.68 4.34
CA ALA A 386 -16.21 -8.21 3.71
C ALA A 386 -15.98 -7.48 2.38
N LYS A 387 -14.78 -6.98 2.12
CA LYS A 387 -14.45 -6.40 0.81
C LYS A 387 -14.39 -7.47 -0.29
N PHE A 388 -14.24 -8.72 0.10
CA PHE A 388 -14.21 -9.91 -0.77
C PHE A 388 -15.34 -10.87 -0.39
N LYS A 389 -16.47 -10.32 0.00
CA LYS A 389 -17.61 -11.06 0.57
C LYS A 389 -18.03 -12.24 -0.29
N ASP A 390 -18.22 -12.06 -1.60
CA ASP A 390 -18.68 -13.13 -2.48
C ASP A 390 -17.72 -14.33 -2.47
N THR A 391 -16.42 -14.07 -2.50
CA THR A 391 -15.39 -15.11 -2.46
C THR A 391 -15.36 -15.78 -1.08
N VAL A 392 -15.34 -15.00 0.00
CA VAL A 392 -15.23 -15.54 1.37
C VAL A 392 -16.49 -16.32 1.75
N ASP A 393 -17.68 -15.82 1.42
CA ASP A 393 -18.94 -16.53 1.68
C ASP A 393 -19.01 -17.86 0.92
N ARG A 394 -18.59 -17.87 -0.34
CA ARG A 394 -18.55 -19.10 -1.14
C ARG A 394 -17.60 -20.13 -0.50
N ILE A 395 -16.44 -19.71 -0.04
CA ILE A 395 -15.46 -20.59 0.61
C ILE A 395 -15.98 -21.13 1.92
N LEU A 396 -16.55 -20.27 2.77
CA LEU A 396 -17.00 -20.64 4.13
C LEU A 396 -18.39 -21.24 4.16
N GLY A 397 -19.16 -21.11 3.07
CA GLY A 397 -20.57 -21.56 3.04
C GLY A 397 -21.46 -20.74 3.99
N GLY A 398 -21.10 -19.49 4.25
CA GLY A 398 -21.78 -18.62 5.19
C GLY A 398 -22.05 -17.22 4.63
N ASP A 399 -22.49 -16.35 5.51
CA ASP A 399 -22.81 -14.96 5.20
C ASP A 399 -22.08 -14.04 6.20
N ILE A 400 -20.87 -13.60 5.85
CA ILE A 400 -20.10 -12.71 6.71
C ILE A 400 -20.76 -11.34 6.78
N GLU A 401 -20.73 -10.73 7.95
CA GLU A 401 -21.32 -9.41 8.19
C GLU A 401 -20.55 -8.31 7.44
N ILE A 402 -21.31 -7.40 6.83
CA ILE A 402 -20.74 -6.20 6.20
C ILE A 402 -20.63 -5.10 7.26
N PRO A 403 -19.43 -4.60 7.59
CA PRO A 403 -19.28 -3.53 8.57
C PRO A 403 -20.05 -2.26 8.19
N ALA A 404 -20.47 -1.50 9.20
CA ALA A 404 -21.26 -0.29 9.03
C ALA A 404 -20.59 0.73 8.07
N LYS A 405 -19.27 0.84 8.09
CA LYS A 405 -18.53 1.72 7.19
C LYS A 405 -18.75 1.36 5.72
N LEU A 406 -18.74 0.07 5.37
CA LEU A 406 -19.02 -0.40 4.01
C LEU A 406 -20.48 -0.23 3.64
N GLN A 407 -21.40 -0.51 4.58
CA GLN A 407 -22.84 -0.31 4.35
C GLN A 407 -23.15 1.14 4.00
N ALA A 408 -22.48 2.11 4.62
CA ALA A 408 -22.65 3.53 4.34
C ALA A 408 -22.31 3.87 2.88
N PHE A 409 -21.21 3.30 2.34
CA PHE A 409 -20.87 3.48 0.92
C PHE A 409 -21.91 2.86 -0.01
N MET A 410 -22.41 1.68 0.34
CA MET A 410 -23.41 0.95 -0.48
C MET A 410 -24.74 1.69 -0.61
N LYS A 411 -25.06 2.59 0.33
CA LYS A 411 -26.27 3.43 0.30
C LYS A 411 -26.10 4.67 -0.61
N GLY A 412 -24.89 4.98 -1.04
CA GLY A 412 -24.64 6.13 -1.90
C GLY A 412 -25.09 5.90 -3.34
N THR A 413 -25.16 6.99 -4.09
CA THR A 413 -25.54 6.96 -5.51
C THR A 413 -24.27 6.95 -6.37
N LYS A 414 -24.18 5.98 -7.28
CA LYS A 414 -23.06 5.88 -8.22
C LYS A 414 -23.04 7.10 -9.14
N GLN A 415 -21.87 7.74 -9.19
CA GLN A 415 -21.56 8.84 -10.11
C GLN A 415 -20.27 8.48 -10.82
N SER A 416 -20.31 8.28 -12.13
CA SER A 416 -19.12 7.98 -12.91
C SER A 416 -19.25 8.54 -14.32
N VAL A 417 -18.10 8.84 -14.93
CA VAL A 417 -17.99 9.32 -16.29
C VAL A 417 -17.63 8.12 -17.18
N PRO A 418 -18.51 7.75 -18.15
CA PRO A 418 -18.15 6.70 -19.12
C PRO A 418 -16.98 7.17 -19.99
N MET A 419 -16.02 6.28 -20.23
CA MET A 419 -14.83 6.59 -21.01
C MET A 419 -14.43 5.42 -21.89
N SER A 420 -14.03 5.69 -23.14
CA SER A 420 -13.41 4.69 -23.98
C SER A 420 -11.96 4.42 -23.50
N LYS A 421 -11.37 3.33 -23.98
CA LYS A 421 -9.96 3.04 -23.72
C LYS A 421 -9.00 3.85 -24.61
N ASP A 422 -9.50 4.67 -25.53
CA ASP A 422 -8.70 5.48 -26.41
C ASP A 422 -8.23 6.76 -25.71
N PHE A 423 -6.94 7.00 -25.73
CA PHE A 423 -6.36 8.15 -25.04
C PHE A 423 -6.89 9.50 -25.55
N ALA A 424 -7.20 9.59 -26.84
CA ALA A 424 -7.74 10.82 -27.41
C ALA A 424 -9.03 11.29 -26.69
N ASP A 425 -9.92 10.38 -26.37
CA ASP A 425 -11.17 10.67 -25.65
C ASP A 425 -10.88 11.11 -24.20
N PHE A 426 -9.98 10.43 -23.53
CA PHE A 426 -9.60 10.79 -22.17
C PHE A 426 -8.90 12.15 -22.11
N LYS A 427 -7.99 12.41 -23.05
CA LYS A 427 -7.32 13.71 -23.18
C LYS A 427 -8.33 14.82 -23.39
N GLN A 428 -9.28 14.63 -24.32
CA GLN A 428 -10.33 15.62 -24.58
C GLN A 428 -11.14 15.92 -23.32
N PHE A 429 -11.49 14.89 -22.54
CA PHE A 429 -12.19 15.05 -21.28
C PHE A 429 -11.38 15.89 -20.28
N LEU A 430 -10.10 15.58 -20.07
CA LEU A 430 -9.24 16.32 -19.15
C LEU A 430 -9.01 17.77 -19.61
N MET A 431 -8.85 17.99 -20.92
CA MET A 431 -8.65 19.35 -21.48
C MET A 431 -9.88 20.24 -21.32
N ALA A 432 -11.06 19.67 -21.13
CA ALA A 432 -12.31 20.41 -20.92
C ALA A 432 -12.56 20.79 -19.45
N GLU A 433 -11.79 20.22 -18.50
CA GLU A 433 -11.87 20.51 -17.07
C GLU A 433 -10.96 21.69 -16.70
#